data_cf2be9d8d147c68ffc925973addf05d1
#
_entry.id   cf2be9d8d147c68ffc925973addf05d1
#
_cell.length_a   1.000
_cell.length_b   1.000
_cell.length_c   1.000
_cell.angle_alpha   90.00
_cell.angle_beta   90.00
_cell.angle_gamma   90.00
#
_symmetry.space_group_name_H-M   'P 1'
#
loop_
_entity.id
_entity.type
_entity.pdbx_description
1 polymer ?
#
loop_
_entity_poly.entity_id
_entity_poly.type
_entity_poly.pdbx_seq_one_letter_code
_entity_poly.pdbx_strand_id
1 'polypeptide(L)'
;SAPKLVTKAMVEKMRSGSVMVDIAIDQGGSTYFTRNAKAAQKHGQPPEAYFKYVHHSFIANMPSLEKQKASLAQEKVNLPYFSKLIAVGKDFVNDEVLASALNFVGGYNVVEVLKKDIGLKYIPLGKIKFE
;
A
#
# COMPACT_ATOMS: atom_id res chain seq x y z
N SER A 1 -6.57 0.02 8.09
CA SER A 1 -7.02 -1.20 7.39
C SER A 1 -7.70 -0.81 6.08
N ALA A 2 -7.58 -1.66 5.06
CA ALA A 2 -8.26 -1.43 3.79
C ALA A 2 -9.78 -1.38 3.94
N PRO A 3 -10.50 -0.47 3.26
CA PRO A 3 -11.94 -0.43 3.26
C PRO A 3 -12.53 -1.67 2.56
N LYS A 4 -13.68 -2.15 3.02
CA LYS A 4 -14.38 -3.27 2.40
C LYS A 4 -15.21 -2.76 1.22
N LEU A 5 -14.69 -2.95 0.00
CA LEU A 5 -15.28 -2.46 -1.24
C LEU A 5 -16.22 -3.49 -1.89
N VAL A 6 -15.91 -4.79 -1.73
CA VAL A 6 -16.70 -5.87 -2.35
C VAL A 6 -17.44 -6.65 -1.27
N THR A 7 -18.77 -6.57 -1.31
CA THR A 7 -19.66 -7.26 -0.38
C THR A 7 -19.96 -8.68 -0.83
N LYS A 8 -20.48 -9.51 0.09
CA LYS A 8 -20.97 -10.86 -0.22
C LYS A 8 -22.03 -10.84 -1.32
N ALA A 9 -23.01 -9.91 -1.24
CA ALA A 9 -24.08 -9.78 -2.22
C ALA A 9 -23.58 -9.40 -3.62
N MET A 10 -22.48 -8.64 -3.73
CA MET A 10 -21.85 -8.35 -5.01
C MET A 10 -21.23 -9.61 -5.62
N VAL A 11 -20.52 -10.41 -4.82
CA VAL A 11 -19.92 -11.67 -5.31
C VAL A 11 -20.99 -12.67 -5.74
N GLU A 12 -22.11 -12.71 -5.04
CA GLU A 12 -23.25 -13.58 -5.40
C GLU A 12 -23.84 -13.27 -6.78
N LYS A 13 -23.65 -12.05 -7.28
CA LYS A 13 -24.09 -11.62 -8.62
C LYS A 13 -23.02 -11.82 -9.71
N MET A 14 -21.80 -12.20 -9.34
CA MET A 14 -20.74 -12.46 -10.32
C MET A 14 -21.06 -13.73 -11.13
N ARG A 15 -20.59 -13.73 -12.37
CA ARG A 15 -20.73 -14.91 -13.24
C ARG A 15 -19.91 -16.08 -12.68
N SER A 16 -20.41 -17.30 -12.87
CA SER A 16 -19.64 -18.52 -12.61
C SER A 16 -18.32 -18.49 -13.41
N GLY A 17 -17.21 -18.91 -12.77
CA GLY A 17 -15.88 -18.86 -13.36
C GLY A 17 -15.17 -17.50 -13.27
N SER A 18 -15.81 -16.49 -12.68
CA SER A 18 -15.13 -15.21 -12.40
C SER A 18 -13.96 -15.41 -11.43
N VAL A 19 -12.94 -14.56 -11.60
CA VAL A 19 -11.78 -14.52 -10.72
C VAL A 19 -11.74 -13.18 -10.02
N MET A 20 -11.48 -13.20 -8.71
CA MET A 20 -11.29 -12.03 -7.88
C MET A 20 -9.92 -12.10 -7.19
N VAL A 21 -9.12 -11.06 -7.33
CA VAL A 21 -7.80 -10.96 -6.72
C VAL A 21 -7.80 -9.79 -5.74
N ASP A 22 -7.53 -10.06 -4.47
CA ASP A 22 -7.43 -9.02 -3.44
C ASP A 22 -5.96 -8.72 -3.13
N ILE A 23 -5.46 -7.62 -3.66
CA ILE A 23 -4.07 -7.18 -3.47
C ILE A 23 -3.85 -6.43 -2.14
N ALA A 24 -4.93 -6.04 -1.45
CA ALA A 24 -4.87 -5.32 -0.17
C ALA A 24 -4.90 -6.26 1.05
N ILE A 25 -4.54 -7.52 0.87
CA ILE A 25 -4.68 -8.58 1.87
C ILE A 25 -3.86 -8.31 3.13
N ASP A 26 -2.66 -7.78 3.00
CA ASP A 26 -1.76 -7.39 4.09
C ASP A 26 -2.33 -6.25 4.94
N GLN A 27 -3.19 -5.42 4.35
CA GLN A 27 -3.93 -4.34 5.01
C GLN A 27 -5.31 -4.78 5.54
N GLY A 28 -5.59 -6.07 5.56
CA GLY A 28 -6.85 -6.66 6.01
C GLY A 28 -7.83 -6.99 4.90
N GLY A 29 -7.43 -6.80 3.63
CA GLY A 29 -8.20 -7.10 2.42
C GLY A 29 -9.39 -6.18 2.17
N SER A 30 -9.78 -6.05 0.91
CA SER A 30 -10.85 -5.17 0.44
C SER A 30 -12.17 -5.89 0.17
N THR A 31 -12.20 -7.22 0.27
CA THR A 31 -13.43 -8.00 0.03
C THR A 31 -14.00 -8.57 1.31
N TYR A 32 -15.27 -8.94 1.29
CA TYR A 32 -15.92 -9.61 2.40
C TYR A 32 -15.19 -10.90 2.81
N PHE A 33 -14.66 -11.66 1.84
CA PHE A 33 -14.03 -12.95 2.06
C PHE A 33 -12.59 -12.85 2.61
N THR A 34 -11.91 -11.73 2.41
CA THR A 34 -10.55 -11.52 2.91
C THR A 34 -10.48 -11.15 4.39
N ARG A 35 -11.63 -11.05 5.04
CA ARG A 35 -11.73 -10.70 6.46
C ARG A 35 -10.89 -11.58 7.37
N ASN A 36 -10.78 -12.87 7.03
CA ASN A 36 -10.06 -13.88 7.79
C ASN A 36 -8.83 -14.43 7.04
N ALA A 37 -8.42 -13.81 5.93
CA ALA A 37 -7.35 -14.33 5.09
C ALA A 37 -6.01 -14.45 5.83
N LYS A 38 -5.68 -13.48 6.70
CA LYS A 38 -4.48 -13.57 7.55
C LYS A 38 -4.54 -14.77 8.51
N ALA A 39 -5.71 -15.05 9.06
CA ALA A 39 -5.90 -16.21 9.93
C ALA A 39 -5.82 -17.52 9.13
N ALA A 40 -6.42 -17.58 7.96
CA ALA A 40 -6.36 -18.73 7.07
C ALA A 40 -4.91 -19.06 6.66
N GLN A 41 -4.13 -18.05 6.25
CA GLN A 41 -2.72 -18.22 5.90
C GLN A 41 -1.88 -18.69 7.11
N LYS A 42 -2.15 -18.14 8.30
CA LYS A 42 -1.45 -18.55 9.55
C LYS A 42 -1.71 -20.01 9.93
N HIS A 43 -2.85 -20.54 9.54
CA HIS A 43 -3.24 -21.93 9.80
C HIS A 43 -2.96 -22.88 8.62
N GLY A 44 -2.12 -22.49 7.66
CA GLY A 44 -1.74 -23.33 6.54
C GLY A 44 -2.84 -23.56 5.50
N GLN A 45 -3.91 -22.76 5.53
CA GLN A 45 -4.93 -22.80 4.49
C GLN A 45 -4.38 -22.21 3.19
N PRO A 46 -4.80 -22.73 2.02
CA PRO A 46 -4.35 -22.18 0.75
C PRO A 46 -4.79 -20.71 0.64
N PRO A 47 -3.98 -19.84 -0.03
CA PRO A 47 -4.30 -18.44 -0.22
C PRO A 47 -5.39 -18.23 -1.28
N GLU A 48 -6.22 -19.23 -1.50
CA GLU A 48 -7.28 -19.27 -2.49
C GLU A 48 -8.55 -19.89 -1.89
N ALA A 49 -9.67 -19.35 -2.28
CA ALA A 49 -10.97 -19.87 -1.87
C ALA A 49 -11.98 -19.78 -3.01
N TYR A 50 -12.94 -20.69 -3.01
CA TYR A 50 -14.06 -20.66 -3.93
C TYR A 50 -15.34 -20.32 -3.17
N PHE A 51 -16.10 -19.38 -3.71
CA PHE A 51 -17.42 -19.08 -3.23
C PHE A 51 -18.39 -18.97 -4.41
N LYS A 52 -19.40 -19.82 -4.45
CA LYS A 52 -20.37 -19.88 -5.54
C LYS A 52 -19.74 -19.83 -6.93
N TYR A 53 -18.69 -20.63 -7.16
CA TYR A 53 -17.96 -20.72 -8.43
C TYR A 53 -17.16 -19.46 -8.81
N VAL A 54 -16.94 -18.54 -7.88
CA VAL A 54 -15.98 -17.45 -8.04
C VAL A 54 -14.67 -17.86 -7.39
N HIS A 55 -13.60 -17.88 -8.17
CA HIS A 55 -12.25 -18.12 -7.65
C HIS A 55 -11.74 -16.86 -6.97
N HIS A 56 -11.31 -16.97 -5.72
CA HIS A 56 -10.85 -15.84 -4.93
C HIS A 56 -9.42 -16.06 -4.49
N SER A 57 -8.49 -15.28 -5.06
CA SER A 57 -7.08 -15.29 -4.71
C SER A 57 -6.73 -14.12 -3.78
N PHE A 58 -6.04 -14.42 -2.68
CA PHE A 58 -5.64 -13.44 -1.67
C PHE A 58 -4.21 -13.68 -1.16
N ILE A 59 -3.26 -13.63 -2.06
CA ILE A 59 -1.84 -13.85 -1.78
C ILE A 59 -1.25 -12.58 -1.18
N ALA A 60 -0.79 -12.65 0.07
CA ALA A 60 -0.06 -11.54 0.69
C ALA A 60 1.29 -11.36 0.01
N ASN A 61 1.72 -10.10 -0.17
CA ASN A 61 2.99 -9.76 -0.80
C ASN A 61 3.18 -10.45 -2.17
N MET A 62 2.19 -10.29 -3.04
CA MET A 62 2.20 -10.83 -4.40
C MET A 62 3.50 -10.52 -5.19
N PRO A 63 4.15 -9.36 -5.06
CA PRO A 63 5.44 -9.08 -5.69
C PRO A 63 6.54 -10.08 -5.31
N SER A 64 6.44 -10.75 -4.17
CA SER A 64 7.41 -11.77 -3.75
C SER A 64 7.43 -13.02 -4.63
N LEU A 65 6.40 -13.26 -5.42
CA LEU A 65 6.31 -14.36 -6.38
C LEU A 65 7.21 -14.14 -7.60
N GLU A 66 7.46 -12.86 -7.95
CA GLU A 66 8.24 -12.43 -9.11
C GLU A 66 9.25 -11.33 -8.70
N LYS A 67 10.07 -11.62 -7.71
CA LYS A 67 10.93 -10.65 -7.00
C LYS A 67 11.76 -9.78 -7.92
N GLN A 68 12.43 -10.38 -8.90
CA GLN A 68 13.29 -9.66 -9.84
C GLN A 68 12.48 -8.70 -10.72
N LYS A 69 11.37 -9.16 -11.28
CA LYS A 69 10.50 -8.31 -12.11
C LYS A 69 9.88 -7.18 -11.31
N ALA A 70 9.44 -7.47 -10.09
CA ALA A 70 8.87 -6.46 -9.19
C ALA A 70 9.90 -5.38 -8.84
N SER A 71 11.13 -5.77 -8.50
CA SER A 71 12.23 -4.83 -8.19
C SER A 71 12.58 -3.95 -9.39
N LEU A 72 12.73 -4.52 -10.57
CA LEU A 72 13.02 -3.77 -11.80
C LEU A 72 11.89 -2.79 -12.17
N ALA A 73 10.64 -3.22 -12.01
CA ALA A 73 9.50 -2.35 -12.26
C ALA A 73 9.48 -1.14 -11.29
N GLN A 74 9.75 -1.38 -10.00
CA GLN A 74 9.81 -0.33 -8.99
C GLN A 74 11.00 0.61 -9.21
N GLU A 75 12.18 0.08 -9.56
CA GLU A 75 13.35 0.87 -9.93
C GLU A 75 13.03 1.82 -11.08
N LYS A 76 12.45 1.31 -12.16
CA LYS A 76 12.08 2.11 -13.33
C LYS A 76 11.16 3.29 -12.98
N VAL A 77 10.23 3.09 -12.05
CA VAL A 77 9.30 4.14 -11.60
C VAL A 77 10.00 5.13 -10.66
N ASN A 78 10.85 4.66 -9.76
CA ASN A 78 11.46 5.49 -8.71
C ASN A 78 12.69 6.27 -9.19
N LEU A 79 13.45 5.74 -10.16
CA LEU A 79 14.70 6.34 -10.63
C LEU A 79 14.57 7.81 -11.06
N PRO A 80 13.53 8.25 -11.78
CA PRO A 80 13.35 9.66 -12.12
C PRO A 80 13.25 10.57 -10.90
N TYR A 81 12.58 10.11 -9.84
CA TYR A 81 12.44 10.89 -8.59
C TYR A 81 13.74 10.96 -7.81
N PHE A 82 14.51 9.88 -7.75
CA PHE A 82 15.84 9.89 -7.14
C PHE A 82 16.81 10.80 -7.91
N SER A 83 16.80 10.74 -9.23
CA SER A 83 17.61 11.62 -10.07
C SER A 83 17.22 13.08 -9.86
N LYS A 84 15.93 13.37 -9.77
CA LYS A 84 15.43 14.72 -9.47
C LYS A 84 15.87 15.18 -8.08
N LEU A 85 15.74 14.33 -7.05
CA LEU A 85 16.18 14.64 -5.68
C LEU A 85 17.68 14.99 -5.63
N ILE A 86 18.51 14.23 -6.34
CA ILE A 86 19.95 14.52 -6.43
C ILE A 86 20.21 15.87 -7.12
N ALA A 87 19.50 16.16 -8.21
CA ALA A 87 19.67 17.37 -8.98
C ALA A 87 19.27 18.64 -8.23
N VAL A 88 18.17 18.60 -7.48
CA VAL A 88 17.69 19.77 -6.71
C VAL A 88 18.39 19.93 -5.36
N GLY A 89 19.05 18.87 -4.86
CA GLY A 89 19.82 18.92 -3.62
C GLY A 89 18.99 19.42 -2.43
N LYS A 90 19.47 20.42 -1.70
CA LYS A 90 18.80 20.97 -0.51
C LYS A 90 17.44 21.63 -0.82
N ASP A 91 17.20 22.01 -2.06
CA ASP A 91 15.95 22.67 -2.47
C ASP A 91 14.78 21.72 -2.67
N PHE A 92 14.95 20.42 -2.36
CA PHE A 92 13.90 19.39 -2.51
C PHE A 92 12.60 19.74 -1.78
N VAL A 93 12.66 20.52 -0.71
CA VAL A 93 11.51 20.96 0.08
C VAL A 93 10.63 21.97 -0.66
N ASN A 94 11.17 22.64 -1.68
CA ASN A 94 10.47 23.60 -2.54
C ASN A 94 9.88 22.93 -3.79
N ASP A 95 10.21 21.67 -4.04
CA ASP A 95 9.62 20.89 -5.12
C ASP A 95 8.33 20.22 -4.65
N GLU A 96 7.20 20.55 -5.22
CA GLU A 96 5.88 20.10 -4.80
C GLU A 96 5.77 18.56 -4.75
N VAL A 97 6.33 17.87 -5.75
CA VAL A 97 6.26 16.41 -5.84
C VAL A 97 7.14 15.75 -4.77
N LEU A 98 8.39 16.20 -4.62
CA LEU A 98 9.31 15.66 -3.62
C LEU A 98 8.83 16.00 -2.21
N ALA A 99 8.38 17.23 -1.98
CA ALA A 99 7.82 17.67 -0.70
C ALA A 99 6.61 16.83 -0.27
N SER A 100 5.74 16.45 -1.19
CA SER A 100 4.57 15.61 -0.90
C SER A 100 4.92 14.19 -0.44
N ALA A 101 6.11 13.70 -0.76
CA ALA A 101 6.58 12.37 -0.38
C ALA A 101 7.33 12.35 0.96
N LEU A 102 7.55 13.51 1.59
CA LEU A 102 8.30 13.60 2.85
C LEU A 102 7.46 13.15 4.04
N ASN A 103 8.01 12.27 4.84
CA ASN A 103 7.47 11.91 6.14
C ASN A 103 8.21 12.60 7.28
N PHE A 104 9.52 12.72 7.15
CA PHE A 104 10.40 13.36 8.14
C PHE A 104 11.41 14.26 7.45
N VAL A 105 11.68 15.41 8.05
CA VAL A 105 12.69 16.36 7.59
C VAL A 105 13.39 16.98 8.82
N GLY A 106 14.70 16.95 8.85
CA GLY A 106 15.49 17.50 9.96
C GLY A 106 15.10 16.92 11.34
N GLY A 107 14.66 15.66 11.39
CA GLY A 107 14.17 15.01 12.60
C GLY A 107 12.72 15.32 12.98
N TYR A 108 12.02 16.15 12.22
CA TYR A 108 10.63 16.52 12.47
C TYR A 108 9.67 15.71 11.61
N ASN A 109 8.55 15.25 12.21
CA ASN A 109 7.45 14.65 11.48
C ASN A 109 6.64 15.74 10.75
N VAL A 110 6.51 15.61 9.41
CA VAL A 110 5.76 16.52 8.55
C VAL A 110 4.45 15.93 8.01
N VAL A 111 4.05 14.77 8.52
CA VAL A 111 2.81 14.08 8.15
C VAL A 111 1.83 14.07 9.32
N GLU A 112 0.70 14.73 9.16
CA GLU A 112 -0.29 14.88 10.25
C GLU A 112 -0.87 13.55 10.73
N VAL A 113 -1.07 12.59 9.83
CA VAL A 113 -1.59 11.25 10.15
C VAL A 113 -0.74 10.53 11.20
N LEU A 114 0.58 10.68 11.17
CA LEU A 114 1.48 10.06 12.14
C LEU A 114 1.31 10.64 13.57
N LYS A 115 0.86 11.89 13.70
CA LYS A 115 0.47 12.45 15.00
C LYS A 115 -0.73 11.70 15.58
N LYS A 116 -1.71 11.39 14.73
CA LYS A 116 -2.95 10.71 15.14
C LYS A 116 -2.70 9.23 15.45
N ASP A 117 -1.94 8.55 14.61
CA ASP A 117 -1.82 7.09 14.65
C ASP A 117 -0.78 6.58 15.66
N ILE A 118 0.31 7.32 15.86
CA ILE A 118 1.43 6.94 16.73
C ILE A 118 1.91 8.04 17.66
N GLY A 119 1.17 9.15 17.78
CA GLY A 119 1.42 10.21 18.75
C GLY A 119 2.62 11.11 18.46
N LEU A 120 3.22 11.06 17.28
CA LEU A 120 4.38 11.88 16.92
C LEU A 120 3.98 13.36 16.77
N LYS A 121 4.79 14.26 17.35
CA LYS A 121 4.58 15.69 17.18
C LYS A 121 4.64 16.07 15.71
N TYR A 122 3.59 16.65 15.19
CA TYR A 122 3.50 17.14 13.82
C TYR A 122 3.96 18.60 13.71
N ILE A 123 4.78 18.91 12.72
CA ILE A 123 5.17 20.26 12.35
C ILE A 123 4.98 20.41 10.84
N PRO A 124 4.12 21.34 10.37
CA PRO A 124 3.99 21.60 8.94
C PRO A 124 5.33 21.92 8.29
N LEU A 125 5.59 21.37 7.10
CA LEU A 125 6.86 21.53 6.39
C LEU A 125 7.28 23.01 6.24
N GLY A 126 6.35 23.89 5.92
CA GLY A 126 6.60 25.33 5.78
C GLY A 126 7.01 26.07 7.08
N LYS A 127 6.93 25.40 8.24
CA LYS A 127 7.39 25.95 9.53
C LYS A 127 8.77 25.47 9.95
N ILE A 128 9.39 24.58 9.18
CA ILE A 128 10.74 24.06 9.45
C ILE A 128 11.73 25.01 8.79
N LYS A 129 12.65 25.52 9.59
CA LYS A 129 13.81 26.30 9.10
C LYS A 129 14.95 25.32 8.83
N PHE A 130 15.47 25.35 7.62
CA PHE A 130 16.65 24.59 7.21
C PHE A 130 17.86 25.53 7.34
N GLU A 131 18.81 25.19 8.20
CA GLU A 131 20.08 25.85 8.30
C GLU A 131 21.09 25.32 7.27
#